data_b948529b741be2d127cb4f3e1d4b26cf
#
_entry.id   b948529b741be2d127cb4f3e1d4b26cf
#
_cell.length_a   1.000
_cell.length_b   1.000
_cell.length_c   1.000
_cell.angle_alpha   90.00
_cell.angle_beta   90.00
_cell.angle_gamma   90.00
#
_symmetry.space_group_name_H-M   'P 1'
#
loop_
_entity.id
_entity.type
_entity.pdbx_description
1 polymer ?
#
loop_
_entity_poly.entity_id
_entity_poly.type
_entity_poly.pdbx_seq_one_letter_code
_entity_poly.pdbx_strand_id
1 'polypeptide(L)'
;MNWSSYNQSLVRRGEILLGFDVINNWDTELKEMNKDKVGEPFHYPNTFLLLLGYAKGYFHIPYRQSEGITQAHAKGKVPSIPHFTTINRRINRLDIKIKDTDNKNSSEELEDDYLVIAIDSTGIKVTNRGQWIRDKWNIRKGYLKIHIAVDVKTKKILSIKVTDEHTHDSKALPGLIKGVIKSDSMTPTAATTIGKLFADGAFDNNDVFRCLADNGIVPCIKVRRNARVKKTNHILRNLSVIFQKNNLKEWKDSVSYGKRWIAETVFSCIKRTFGEYVYSVILKNMIQEMMLKASLYNKLITV
;
A
#
# COMPACT_ATOMS: atom_id res chain seq x y z
N MET A 1 -16.94 8.04 -20.59
CA MET A 1 -15.51 8.27 -20.27
C MET A 1 -14.98 9.36 -21.18
N ASN A 2 -14.46 10.47 -20.66
CA ASN A 2 -13.87 11.52 -21.49
C ASN A 2 -12.43 11.14 -21.83
N TRP A 3 -12.16 10.75 -23.07
CA TRP A 3 -10.85 10.30 -23.53
C TRP A 3 -9.76 11.38 -23.41
N SER A 4 -10.14 12.65 -23.61
CA SER A 4 -9.20 13.78 -23.44
C SER A 4 -8.70 13.87 -22.00
N SER A 5 -9.61 13.84 -21.04
CA SER A 5 -9.28 13.86 -19.61
C SER A 5 -8.44 12.65 -19.19
N TYR A 6 -8.79 11.47 -19.72
CA TYR A 6 -8.01 10.25 -19.47
C TYR A 6 -6.58 10.36 -20.02
N ASN A 7 -6.41 10.80 -21.25
CA ASN A 7 -5.09 10.99 -21.85
C ASN A 7 -4.26 12.03 -21.08
N GLN A 8 -4.87 13.12 -20.65
CA GLN A 8 -4.23 14.13 -19.83
C GLN A 8 -3.72 13.55 -18.50
N SER A 9 -4.50 12.69 -17.86
CA SER A 9 -4.05 12.03 -16.61
C SER A 9 -2.85 11.13 -16.85
N LEU A 10 -2.75 10.46 -17.98
CA LEU A 10 -1.58 9.65 -18.33
C LEU A 10 -0.33 10.50 -18.56
N VAL A 11 -0.48 11.67 -19.18
CA VAL A 11 0.63 12.64 -19.35
C VAL A 11 1.13 13.11 -17.97
N ARG A 12 0.23 13.52 -17.08
CA ARG A 12 0.57 13.96 -15.71
C ARG A 12 1.28 12.89 -14.89
N ARG A 13 0.94 11.60 -15.09
CA ARG A 13 1.68 10.49 -14.45
C ARG A 13 3.16 10.46 -14.82
N GLY A 14 3.49 10.83 -16.07
CA GLY A 14 4.88 10.99 -16.50
C GLY A 14 5.58 12.15 -15.77
N GLU A 15 4.89 13.27 -15.59
CA GLU A 15 5.42 14.44 -14.88
C GLU A 15 5.77 14.12 -13.43
N ILE A 16 4.91 13.37 -12.71
CA ILE A 16 5.19 12.92 -11.32
C ILE A 16 6.51 12.14 -11.21
N LEU A 17 6.85 11.36 -12.23
CA LEU A 17 8.03 10.49 -12.20
C LEU A 17 9.34 11.25 -12.50
N LEU A 18 9.23 12.39 -13.16
CA LEU A 18 10.37 13.19 -13.62
C LEU A 18 10.27 14.68 -13.19
N GLY A 19 9.27 15.04 -12.38
CA GLY A 19 9.07 16.40 -11.88
C GLY A 19 10.18 16.79 -10.89
N PHE A 20 10.99 17.77 -11.28
CA PHE A 20 12.08 18.30 -10.44
C PHE A 20 11.62 19.44 -9.52
N ASP A 21 10.33 19.66 -9.31
CA ASP A 21 9.79 20.66 -8.37
C ASP A 21 10.31 20.47 -6.93
N VAL A 22 10.77 19.25 -6.63
CA VAL A 22 11.51 18.91 -5.41
C VAL A 22 12.71 19.85 -5.15
N ILE A 23 13.28 20.47 -6.21
CA ILE A 23 14.42 21.38 -6.10
C ILE A 23 14.04 22.66 -5.38
N ASN A 24 12.80 23.12 -5.51
CA ASN A 24 12.33 24.39 -4.93
C ASN A 24 12.38 24.37 -3.39
N ASN A 25 12.26 23.21 -2.78
CA ASN A 25 12.28 23.01 -1.33
C ASN A 25 13.58 22.37 -0.80
N TRP A 26 14.61 22.24 -1.64
CA TRP A 26 15.83 21.51 -1.33
C TRP A 26 16.50 21.96 -0.03
N ASP A 27 16.81 23.25 0.06
CA ASP A 27 17.52 23.80 1.22
C ASP A 27 16.66 23.85 2.47
N THR A 28 15.37 24.10 2.32
CA THR A 28 14.42 24.14 3.44
C THR A 28 14.27 22.75 4.05
N GLU A 29 14.08 21.72 3.22
CA GLU A 29 13.98 20.33 3.69
C GLU A 29 15.30 19.86 4.32
N LEU A 30 16.46 20.19 3.73
CA LEU A 30 17.76 19.86 4.31
C LEU A 30 18.00 20.52 5.66
N LYS A 31 17.61 21.78 5.83
CA LYS A 31 17.71 22.48 7.12
C LYS A 31 16.87 21.77 8.21
N GLU A 32 15.66 21.42 7.85
CA GLU A 32 14.76 20.70 8.76
C GLU A 32 15.29 19.30 9.12
N MET A 33 15.74 18.54 8.11
CA MET A 33 16.31 17.19 8.29
C MET A 33 17.59 17.17 9.11
N ASN A 34 18.38 18.24 9.06
CA ASN A 34 19.66 18.37 9.78
C ASN A 34 19.52 19.09 11.12
N LYS A 35 18.34 19.61 11.44
CA LYS A 35 18.09 20.24 12.74
C LYS A 35 18.30 19.20 13.85
N ASP A 36 19.10 19.57 14.84
CA ASP A 36 19.45 18.74 16.01
C ASP A 36 20.10 17.38 15.67
N LYS A 37 20.57 17.20 14.42
CA LYS A 37 21.22 15.97 13.99
C LYS A 37 22.65 15.91 14.48
N VAL A 38 22.98 14.82 15.19
CA VAL A 38 24.36 14.50 15.59
C VAL A 38 25.05 13.71 14.47
N GLY A 39 26.29 14.07 14.13
CA GLY A 39 27.12 13.44 13.12
C GLY A 39 26.96 14.06 11.72
N GLU A 40 27.44 13.38 10.69
CA GLU A 40 27.47 13.85 9.32
C GLU A 40 26.08 14.33 8.83
N PRO A 41 25.96 15.57 8.31
CA PRO A 41 24.68 16.09 7.84
C PRO A 41 24.17 15.36 6.60
N PHE A 42 22.88 15.40 6.37
CA PHE A 42 22.30 14.95 5.11
C PHE A 42 22.58 15.98 4.01
N HIS A 43 23.00 15.49 2.84
CA HIS A 43 23.26 16.31 1.64
C HIS A 43 22.14 16.26 0.61
N TYR A 44 21.20 15.31 0.78
CA TYR A 44 20.12 15.07 -0.17
C TYR A 44 18.78 15.03 0.56
N PRO A 45 17.78 15.81 0.10
CA PRO A 45 16.41 15.75 0.65
C PRO A 45 15.79 14.37 0.50
N ASN A 46 14.93 13.99 1.44
CA ASN A 46 14.18 12.73 1.36
C ASN A 46 13.22 12.70 0.16
N THR A 47 12.61 13.85 -0.17
CA THR A 47 11.71 13.99 -1.32
C THR A 47 12.44 13.72 -2.63
N PHE A 48 13.68 14.21 -2.79
CA PHE A 48 14.49 13.91 -3.96
C PHE A 48 14.86 12.42 -4.07
N LEU A 49 15.26 11.81 -2.95
CA LEU A 49 15.56 10.38 -2.94
C LEU A 49 14.33 9.52 -3.17
N LEU A 50 13.16 9.97 -2.70
CA LEU A 50 11.89 9.32 -2.97
C LEU A 50 11.52 9.38 -4.46
N LEU A 51 11.73 10.54 -5.11
CA LEU A 51 11.56 10.69 -6.55
C LEU A 51 12.43 9.71 -7.34
N LEU A 52 13.72 9.59 -6.98
CA LEU A 52 14.62 8.60 -7.60
C LEU A 52 14.16 7.17 -7.34
N GLY A 53 13.60 6.90 -6.15
CA GLY A 53 12.99 5.62 -5.81
C GLY A 53 11.76 5.32 -6.67
N TYR A 54 10.92 6.30 -6.93
CA TYR A 54 9.74 6.17 -7.80
C TYR A 54 10.14 5.91 -9.25
N ALA A 55 11.07 6.69 -9.79
CA ALA A 55 11.62 6.47 -11.13
C ALA A 55 12.24 5.07 -11.26
N LYS A 56 13.04 4.64 -10.26
CA LYS A 56 13.58 3.28 -10.20
C LYS A 56 12.48 2.22 -10.20
N GLY A 57 11.46 2.36 -9.37
CA GLY A 57 10.36 1.41 -9.24
C GLY A 57 9.52 1.29 -10.49
N TYR A 58 9.24 2.41 -11.15
CA TYR A 58 8.40 2.48 -12.34
C TYR A 58 9.14 1.99 -13.59
N PHE A 59 10.38 2.46 -13.82
CA PHE A 59 11.17 2.11 -14.99
C PHE A 59 12.02 0.85 -14.81
N HIS A 60 11.95 0.20 -13.65
CA HIS A 60 12.71 -1.02 -13.32
C HIS A 60 14.24 -0.88 -13.45
N ILE A 61 14.78 0.31 -13.22
CA ILE A 61 16.21 0.61 -13.41
C ILE A 61 17.04 0.25 -12.17
N PRO A 62 18.24 -0.37 -12.35
CA PRO A 62 19.19 -0.58 -11.27
C PRO A 62 19.71 0.73 -10.66
N TYR A 63 20.17 0.73 -9.41
CA TYR A 63 20.67 1.93 -8.73
C TYR A 63 21.82 2.61 -9.45
N ARG A 64 22.75 1.85 -10.08
CA ARG A 64 23.85 2.43 -10.87
C ARG A 64 23.35 3.17 -12.10
N GLN A 65 22.35 2.63 -12.76
CA GLN A 65 21.72 3.32 -13.90
C GLN A 65 20.91 4.53 -13.43
N SER A 66 20.27 4.47 -12.24
CA SER A 66 19.60 5.63 -11.65
C SER A 66 20.55 6.81 -11.45
N GLU A 67 21.79 6.57 -10.96
CA GLU A 67 22.82 7.59 -10.87
C GLU A 67 23.15 8.18 -12.24
N GLY A 68 23.41 7.33 -13.25
CA GLY A 68 23.73 7.77 -14.62
C GLY A 68 22.63 8.60 -15.25
N ILE A 69 21.37 8.20 -15.11
CA ILE A 69 20.21 8.97 -15.60
C ILE A 69 20.12 10.31 -14.86
N THR A 70 20.34 10.32 -13.55
CA THR A 70 20.34 11.56 -12.76
C THR A 70 21.47 12.49 -13.20
N GLN A 71 22.66 11.96 -13.47
CA GLN A 71 23.78 12.75 -14.02
C GLN A 71 23.42 13.36 -15.38
N ALA A 72 22.80 12.60 -16.26
CA ALA A 72 22.47 13.07 -17.61
C ALA A 72 21.38 14.16 -17.62
N HIS A 73 20.37 14.06 -16.76
CA HIS A 73 19.16 14.89 -16.82
C HIS A 73 19.06 15.96 -15.72
N ALA A 74 19.71 15.75 -14.58
CA ALA A 74 19.62 16.63 -13.42
C ALA A 74 20.89 17.43 -13.15
N LYS A 75 22.01 17.15 -13.84
CA LYS A 75 23.26 17.93 -13.70
C LYS A 75 23.03 19.40 -14.04
N GLY A 76 23.41 20.30 -13.14
CA GLY A 76 23.13 21.72 -13.24
C GLY A 76 21.73 22.18 -12.87
N LYS A 77 20.81 21.24 -12.60
CA LYS A 77 19.46 21.54 -12.10
C LYS A 77 19.31 21.25 -10.61
N VAL A 78 20.08 20.30 -10.08
CA VAL A 78 20.15 19.99 -8.65
C VAL A 78 21.53 20.37 -8.11
N PRO A 79 21.63 20.76 -6.82
CA PRO A 79 22.90 21.16 -6.21
C PRO A 79 23.98 20.06 -6.25
N SER A 80 23.58 18.80 -6.09
CA SER A 80 24.50 17.67 -6.16
C SER A 80 23.76 16.39 -6.54
N ILE A 81 24.53 15.41 -7.07
CA ILE A 81 24.00 14.12 -7.54
C ILE A 81 24.47 13.03 -6.59
N PRO A 82 23.54 12.22 -6.04
CA PRO A 82 23.90 11.16 -5.12
C PRO A 82 24.52 9.97 -5.85
N HIS A 83 25.60 9.44 -5.29
CA HIS A 83 26.16 8.17 -5.73
C HIS A 83 25.18 7.01 -5.50
N PHE A 84 25.20 5.99 -6.36
CA PHE A 84 24.23 4.88 -6.31
C PHE A 84 24.16 4.16 -4.95
N THR A 85 25.26 4.10 -4.20
CA THR A 85 25.27 3.52 -2.84
C THR A 85 24.49 4.38 -1.85
N THR A 86 24.55 5.71 -2.00
CA THR A 86 23.78 6.65 -1.20
C THR A 86 22.30 6.53 -1.53
N ILE A 87 21.94 6.48 -2.83
CA ILE A 87 20.56 6.25 -3.27
C ILE A 87 20.01 4.97 -2.64
N ASN A 88 20.72 3.84 -2.79
CA ASN A 88 20.31 2.55 -2.24
C ASN A 88 20.15 2.59 -0.71
N ARG A 89 21.17 3.10 0.01
CA ARG A 89 21.17 3.14 1.47
C ARG A 89 20.06 4.02 2.03
N ARG A 90 19.84 5.18 1.42
CA ARG A 90 18.84 6.14 1.87
C ARG A 90 17.42 5.68 1.55
N ILE A 91 17.12 5.22 0.33
CA ILE A 91 15.78 4.70 -0.05
C ILE A 91 15.37 3.56 0.89
N ASN A 92 16.30 2.65 1.24
CA ASN A 92 16.00 1.55 2.15
C ASN A 92 15.83 1.95 3.63
N ARG A 93 15.99 3.24 3.95
CA ARG A 93 15.80 3.81 5.29
C ARG A 93 14.76 4.93 5.35
N LEU A 94 14.18 5.32 4.22
CA LEU A 94 13.13 6.32 4.19
C LEU A 94 11.90 5.86 4.97
N ASP A 95 11.30 6.76 5.71
CA ASP A 95 9.94 6.57 6.24
C ASP A 95 8.94 6.87 5.12
N ILE A 96 8.55 5.83 4.39
CA ILE A 96 7.63 5.96 3.26
C ILE A 96 6.19 5.95 3.79
N LYS A 97 5.54 7.09 3.71
CA LYS A 97 4.13 7.21 4.04
C LYS A 97 3.27 6.74 2.86
N ILE A 98 2.26 5.93 3.14
CA ILE A 98 1.32 5.41 2.13
C ILE A 98 0.28 6.46 1.78
N LYS A 99 -0.17 7.27 2.75
CA LYS A 99 -1.08 8.39 2.52
C LYS A 99 -0.28 9.64 2.14
N ASP A 100 -0.66 10.28 1.04
CA ASP A 100 -0.17 11.62 0.70
C ASP A 100 -0.83 12.64 1.65
N THR A 101 -0.02 13.37 2.39
CA THR A 101 -0.45 14.50 3.22
C THR A 101 -0.74 15.76 2.40
N ASP A 102 -0.43 15.74 1.10
CA ASP A 102 -0.42 16.95 0.27
C ASP A 102 -1.79 17.33 -0.33
N ASN A 103 -2.81 16.46 -0.22
CA ASN A 103 -4.15 16.78 -0.71
C ASN A 103 -5.06 17.33 0.41
N LYS A 104 -4.76 18.53 0.90
CA LYS A 104 -5.71 19.32 1.70
C LYS A 104 -6.93 19.85 0.89
N ASN A 105 -6.94 19.65 -0.43
CA ASN A 105 -7.94 20.25 -1.34
C ASN A 105 -9.01 19.29 -1.85
N SER A 106 -9.04 18.01 -1.42
CA SER A 106 -10.18 17.15 -1.71
C SER A 106 -11.18 17.19 -0.54
N SER A 107 -11.72 18.37 -0.26
CA SER A 107 -13.03 18.52 0.38
C SER A 107 -14.13 18.19 -0.65
N GLU A 108 -14.05 17.03 -1.31
CA GLU A 108 -15.24 16.43 -1.87
C GLU A 108 -16.09 16.01 -0.66
N GLU A 109 -17.22 16.62 -0.52
CA GLU A 109 -18.26 16.28 0.45
C GLU A 109 -18.44 14.77 0.44
N LEU A 110 -18.03 14.12 1.53
CA LEU A 110 -18.27 12.70 1.74
C LEU A 110 -19.77 12.58 1.97
N GLU A 111 -20.51 12.12 0.97
CA GLU A 111 -21.93 11.77 1.12
C GLU A 111 -22.14 10.67 2.20
N ASP A 112 -21.09 9.94 2.55
CA ASP A 112 -21.07 8.94 3.61
C ASP A 112 -20.12 9.36 4.73
N ASP A 113 -20.61 9.45 5.95
CA ASP A 113 -19.84 9.78 7.16
C ASP A 113 -18.79 8.74 7.56
N TYR A 114 -18.55 7.70 6.76
CA TYR A 114 -17.65 6.60 7.08
C TYR A 114 -16.90 6.02 5.88
N LEU A 115 -15.70 5.53 6.17
CA LEU A 115 -14.81 4.88 5.21
C LEU A 115 -15.25 3.43 4.96
N VAL A 116 -15.29 3.03 3.70
CA VAL A 116 -15.55 1.63 3.29
C VAL A 116 -14.27 1.04 2.72
N ILE A 117 -13.76 -0.04 3.33
CA ILE A 117 -12.50 -0.65 2.93
C ILE A 117 -12.67 -2.07 2.40
N ALA A 118 -11.85 -2.44 1.43
CA ALA A 118 -11.67 -3.81 0.98
C ALA A 118 -10.29 -4.30 1.36
N ILE A 119 -10.21 -5.52 1.91
CA ILE A 119 -8.95 -6.17 2.29
C ILE A 119 -8.77 -7.44 1.48
N ASP A 120 -7.55 -7.63 1.00
CA ASP A 120 -7.15 -8.86 0.31
C ASP A 120 -5.63 -9.07 0.42
N SER A 121 -5.17 -10.24 0.01
CA SER A 121 -3.75 -10.60 0.01
C SER A 121 -3.31 -11.20 -1.31
N THR A 122 -2.05 -11.01 -1.67
CA THR A 122 -1.44 -11.62 -2.86
C THR A 122 0.00 -12.02 -2.61
N GLY A 123 0.47 -13.04 -3.36
CA GLY A 123 1.87 -13.40 -3.41
C GLY A 123 2.66 -12.54 -4.40
N ILE A 124 3.86 -12.10 -4.00
CA ILE A 124 4.86 -11.44 -4.85
C ILE A 124 6.14 -12.29 -4.84
N LYS A 125 6.69 -12.60 -6.00
CA LYS A 125 7.89 -13.41 -6.15
C LYS A 125 9.12 -12.68 -5.58
N VAL A 126 9.93 -13.41 -4.80
CA VAL A 126 11.15 -12.86 -4.17
C VAL A 126 12.31 -12.75 -5.15
N THR A 127 12.24 -13.24 -6.32
CA THR A 127 13.11 -13.02 -7.48
C THR A 127 12.80 -14.06 -8.57
N ASN A 128 13.30 -13.84 -9.79
CA ASN A 128 13.29 -14.87 -10.85
C ASN A 128 14.40 -15.95 -10.68
N ARG A 129 15.14 -15.93 -9.59
CA ARG A 129 16.29 -16.83 -9.37
C ARG A 129 15.84 -18.10 -8.66
N GLY A 130 15.17 -18.99 -9.32
CA GLY A 130 14.89 -20.41 -9.02
C GLY A 130 15.20 -20.99 -7.62
N GLN A 131 15.45 -22.27 -7.59
CA GLN A 131 15.62 -23.10 -6.39
C GLN A 131 16.81 -22.68 -5.47
N TRP A 132 17.89 -22.17 -6.06
CA TRP A 132 19.09 -21.74 -5.32
C TRP A 132 18.80 -20.70 -4.20
N ILE A 133 17.85 -19.79 -4.41
CA ILE A 133 17.46 -18.83 -3.36
C ILE A 133 16.66 -19.50 -2.25
N ARG A 134 15.86 -20.49 -2.58
CA ARG A 134 15.10 -21.28 -1.58
C ARG A 134 16.05 -21.96 -0.62
N ASP A 135 17.09 -22.57 -1.14
CA ASP A 135 18.07 -23.32 -0.35
C ASP A 135 18.95 -22.38 0.49
N LYS A 136 19.40 -21.27 -0.11
CA LYS A 136 20.27 -20.30 0.56
C LYS A 136 19.57 -19.50 1.68
N TRP A 137 18.27 -19.26 1.56
CA TRP A 137 17.52 -18.37 2.45
C TRP A 137 16.48 -19.11 3.27
N ASN A 138 16.43 -20.43 3.18
CA ASN A 138 15.44 -21.30 3.82
C ASN A 138 13.98 -20.86 3.56
N ILE A 139 13.73 -20.27 2.41
CA ILE A 139 12.40 -19.81 1.98
C ILE A 139 11.78 -20.90 1.13
N ARG A 140 10.82 -21.64 1.69
CA ARG A 140 10.23 -22.84 1.04
C ARG A 140 9.61 -22.59 -0.33
N LYS A 141 9.03 -21.40 -0.60
CA LYS A 141 8.34 -21.09 -1.88
C LYS A 141 8.85 -19.85 -2.60
N GLY A 142 9.62 -18.97 -1.95
CA GLY A 142 10.17 -17.77 -2.56
C GLY A 142 9.13 -16.69 -2.87
N TYR A 143 8.06 -16.59 -2.07
CA TYR A 143 7.04 -15.55 -2.15
C TYR A 143 6.97 -14.76 -0.85
N LEU A 144 6.78 -13.44 -1.00
CA LEU A 144 6.27 -12.59 0.06
C LEU A 144 4.77 -12.53 -0.07
N LYS A 145 4.07 -12.51 1.04
CA LYS A 145 2.63 -12.26 1.09
C LYS A 145 2.37 -10.81 1.44
N ILE A 146 1.62 -10.16 0.59
CA ILE A 146 1.28 -8.75 0.74
C ILE A 146 -0.20 -8.64 1.02
N HIS A 147 -0.54 -7.99 2.12
CA HIS A 147 -1.89 -7.68 2.54
C HIS A 147 -2.12 -6.18 2.39
N ILE A 148 -3.21 -5.77 1.79
CA ILE A 148 -3.58 -4.35 1.64
C ILE A 148 -4.98 -4.09 2.18
N ALA A 149 -5.16 -2.89 2.71
CA ALA A 149 -6.46 -2.29 2.93
C ALA A 149 -6.63 -1.15 1.93
N VAL A 150 -7.68 -1.20 1.15
CA VAL A 150 -7.95 -0.28 0.04
C VAL A 150 -9.26 0.44 0.31
N ASP A 151 -9.29 1.74 0.10
CA ASP A 151 -10.54 2.51 0.08
C ASP A 151 -11.34 2.13 -1.19
N VAL A 152 -12.57 1.75 -0.98
CA VAL A 152 -13.48 1.29 -2.05
C VAL A 152 -13.83 2.43 -3.02
N LYS A 153 -13.94 3.68 -2.53
CA LYS A 153 -14.32 4.86 -3.33
C LYS A 153 -13.14 5.33 -4.19
N THR A 154 -12.01 5.61 -3.55
CA THR A 154 -10.85 6.21 -4.22
C THR A 154 -9.88 5.20 -4.81
N LYS A 155 -9.99 3.92 -4.44
CA LYS A 155 -9.05 2.83 -4.78
C LYS A 155 -7.64 3.03 -4.23
N LYS A 156 -7.43 3.99 -3.33
CA LYS A 156 -6.14 4.23 -2.67
C LYS A 156 -5.84 3.12 -1.66
N ILE A 157 -4.58 2.72 -1.60
CA ILE A 157 -4.08 1.85 -0.54
C ILE A 157 -3.96 2.70 0.72
N LEU A 158 -4.68 2.30 1.77
CA LEU A 158 -4.66 2.99 3.06
C LEU A 158 -3.65 2.39 4.02
N SER A 159 -3.45 1.07 3.92
CA SER A 159 -2.51 0.32 4.75
C SER A 159 -1.97 -0.88 3.98
N ILE A 160 -0.71 -1.21 4.21
CA ILE A 160 -0.05 -2.39 3.64
C ILE A 160 0.72 -3.12 4.73
N LYS A 161 0.68 -4.44 4.69
CA LYS A 161 1.50 -5.31 5.53
C LYS A 161 2.14 -6.37 4.68
N VAL A 162 3.45 -6.53 4.81
CA VAL A 162 4.23 -7.56 4.13
C VAL A 162 4.59 -8.63 5.15
N THR A 163 4.31 -9.88 4.82
CA THR A 163 4.58 -11.05 5.66
C THR A 163 5.25 -12.15 4.84
N ASP A 164 5.68 -13.19 5.52
CA ASP A 164 6.04 -14.45 4.89
C ASP A 164 4.81 -15.15 4.29
N GLU A 165 5.05 -16.16 3.47
CA GLU A 165 4.00 -16.94 2.82
C GLU A 165 3.17 -17.80 3.79
N HIS A 166 3.69 -18.08 4.99
CA HIS A 166 3.03 -18.93 5.99
C HIS A 166 2.07 -18.15 6.88
N THR A 167 2.17 -16.82 6.90
CA THR A 167 1.28 -15.98 7.70
C THR A 167 -0.15 -16.05 7.15
N HIS A 168 -1.07 -16.51 7.99
CA HIS A 168 -2.49 -16.56 7.64
C HIS A 168 -3.07 -15.13 7.52
N ASP A 169 -3.95 -14.92 6.52
CA ASP A 169 -4.50 -13.57 6.21
C ASP A 169 -5.19 -12.92 7.41
N SER A 170 -5.91 -13.70 8.19
CA SER A 170 -6.58 -13.22 9.41
C SER A 170 -5.64 -12.60 10.44
N LYS A 171 -4.37 -13.04 10.51
CA LYS A 171 -3.36 -12.48 11.42
C LYS A 171 -2.83 -11.10 10.97
N ALA A 172 -2.99 -10.77 9.70
CA ALA A 172 -2.57 -9.48 9.18
C ALA A 172 -3.59 -8.37 9.45
N LEU A 173 -4.87 -8.72 9.59
CA LEU A 173 -6.00 -7.79 9.68
C LEU A 173 -5.88 -6.76 10.82
N PRO A 174 -5.57 -7.10 12.07
CA PRO A 174 -5.47 -6.10 13.13
C PRO A 174 -4.41 -5.03 12.84
N GLY A 175 -3.28 -5.45 12.22
CA GLY A 175 -2.22 -4.54 11.80
C GLY A 175 -2.64 -3.61 10.67
N LEU A 176 -3.45 -4.10 9.71
CA LEU A 176 -3.98 -3.29 8.63
C LEU A 176 -4.97 -2.24 9.16
N ILE A 177 -5.93 -2.64 10.01
CA ILE A 177 -6.90 -1.71 10.63
C ILE A 177 -6.15 -0.63 11.42
N LYS A 178 -5.18 -1.02 12.26
CA LYS A 178 -4.37 -0.08 13.02
C LYS A 178 -3.59 0.88 12.10
N GLY A 179 -3.11 0.40 10.95
CA GLY A 179 -2.43 1.23 9.94
C GLY A 179 -3.39 2.24 9.29
N VAL A 180 -4.64 1.86 9.03
CA VAL A 180 -5.67 2.77 8.52
C VAL A 180 -6.00 3.85 9.55
N ILE A 181 -6.26 3.47 10.81
CA ILE A 181 -6.65 4.40 11.90
C ILE A 181 -5.50 5.35 12.26
N LYS A 182 -4.26 4.84 12.41
CA LYS A 182 -3.10 5.66 12.79
C LYS A 182 -2.71 6.72 11.77
N SER A 183 -2.99 6.49 10.50
CA SER A 183 -2.62 7.43 9.45
C SER A 183 -3.42 8.74 9.51
N ASP A 184 -4.46 8.80 10.34
CA ASP A 184 -5.34 9.97 10.49
C ASP A 184 -5.19 10.70 11.83
N SER A 185 -4.17 10.36 12.63
CA SER A 185 -4.02 10.82 14.01
C SER A 185 -3.70 12.32 14.22
N MET A 186 -3.71 13.16 13.18
CA MET A 186 -3.54 14.62 13.38
C MET A 186 -4.83 15.40 13.60
N THR A 187 -6.00 14.88 13.24
CA THR A 187 -7.32 15.38 13.65
C THR A 187 -8.34 14.26 13.47
N PRO A 188 -9.04 13.80 14.53
CA PRO A 188 -10.14 12.85 14.37
C PRO A 188 -11.35 13.61 13.79
N THR A 189 -11.43 13.70 12.49
CA THR A 189 -12.66 14.08 11.81
C THR A 189 -13.48 12.82 11.54
N ALA A 190 -14.80 12.94 11.48
CA ALA A 190 -15.74 11.83 11.25
C ALA A 190 -15.40 10.97 9.99
N ALA A 191 -14.67 11.53 9.04
CA ALA A 191 -14.18 10.88 7.82
C ALA A 191 -13.18 9.70 8.03
N THR A 192 -12.77 9.44 9.28
CA THR A 192 -11.76 8.42 9.62
C THR A 192 -12.35 7.13 10.16
N THR A 193 -13.64 7.11 10.43
CA THR A 193 -14.32 5.93 10.99
C THR A 193 -14.56 4.91 9.90
N ILE A 194 -13.98 3.72 10.04
CA ILE A 194 -14.24 2.60 9.13
C ILE A 194 -15.64 2.06 9.41
N GLY A 195 -16.60 2.25 8.50
CA GLY A 195 -17.96 1.74 8.66
C GLY A 195 -18.09 0.28 8.22
N LYS A 196 -17.52 -0.11 7.08
CA LYS A 196 -17.64 -1.46 6.50
C LYS A 196 -16.31 -2.00 6.02
N LEU A 197 -16.12 -3.30 6.19
CA LEU A 197 -14.93 -4.01 5.69
C LEU A 197 -15.33 -5.22 4.85
N PHE A 198 -14.88 -5.24 3.60
CA PHE A 198 -15.02 -6.36 2.67
C PHE A 198 -13.78 -7.25 2.68
N ALA A 199 -13.97 -8.56 2.86
CA ALA A 199 -12.90 -9.55 2.74
C ALA A 199 -13.46 -10.91 2.27
N ASP A 200 -12.55 -11.79 1.84
CA ASP A 200 -12.91 -13.12 1.40
C ASP A 200 -13.02 -14.12 2.57
N GLY A 201 -13.29 -15.40 2.24
CA GLY A 201 -13.41 -16.48 3.23
C GLY A 201 -12.11 -16.86 3.96
N ALA A 202 -10.95 -16.36 3.53
CA ALA A 202 -9.69 -16.54 4.25
C ALA A 202 -9.71 -15.79 5.60
N PHE A 203 -10.51 -14.72 5.67
CA PHE A 203 -10.72 -13.91 6.88
C PHE A 203 -11.86 -14.43 7.78
N ASP A 204 -12.56 -15.52 7.41
CA ASP A 204 -13.61 -16.13 8.24
C ASP A 204 -13.00 -16.79 9.49
N ASN A 205 -12.79 -16.01 10.54
CA ASN A 205 -12.23 -16.41 11.83
C ASN A 205 -12.87 -15.58 12.95
N ASN A 206 -13.12 -16.19 14.11
CA ASN A 206 -13.69 -15.53 15.29
C ASN A 206 -12.91 -14.28 15.73
N ASP A 207 -11.58 -14.36 15.72
CA ASP A 207 -10.73 -13.25 16.14
C ASP A 207 -10.85 -12.04 15.19
N VAL A 208 -11.07 -12.30 13.89
CA VAL A 208 -11.37 -11.26 12.89
C VAL A 208 -12.70 -10.58 13.23
N PHE A 209 -13.77 -11.35 13.42
CA PHE A 209 -15.09 -10.79 13.75
C PHE A 209 -15.07 -10.02 15.07
N ARG A 210 -14.34 -10.50 16.08
CA ARG A 210 -14.13 -9.79 17.35
C ARG A 210 -13.39 -8.48 17.12
N CYS A 211 -12.25 -8.51 16.43
CA CYS A 211 -11.47 -7.32 16.13
C CYS A 211 -12.30 -6.25 15.38
N LEU A 212 -13.16 -6.66 14.44
CA LEU A 212 -14.02 -5.73 13.73
C LEU A 212 -15.11 -5.15 14.65
N ALA A 213 -15.72 -5.98 15.49
CA ALA A 213 -16.73 -5.55 16.47
C ALA A 213 -16.14 -4.54 17.47
N ASP A 214 -14.94 -4.82 18.01
CA ASP A 214 -14.25 -3.96 18.97
C ASP A 214 -13.92 -2.59 18.39
N ASN A 215 -13.80 -2.49 17.06
CA ASN A 215 -13.57 -1.23 16.34
C ASN A 215 -14.84 -0.63 15.70
N GLY A 216 -16.03 -1.17 15.97
CA GLY A 216 -17.30 -0.70 15.43
C GLY A 216 -17.48 -0.91 13.92
N ILE A 217 -16.71 -1.82 13.31
CA ILE A 217 -16.67 -2.06 11.86
C ILE A 217 -17.64 -3.17 11.47
N VAL A 218 -18.52 -2.91 10.51
CA VAL A 218 -19.44 -3.91 9.97
C VAL A 218 -18.70 -4.94 9.11
N PRO A 219 -18.69 -6.25 9.47
CA PRO A 219 -17.98 -7.27 8.71
C PRO A 219 -18.78 -7.71 7.48
N CYS A 220 -18.29 -7.42 6.28
CA CYS A 220 -18.81 -7.94 5.03
C CYS A 220 -17.89 -9.07 4.51
N ILE A 221 -17.78 -10.15 5.30
CA ILE A 221 -16.89 -11.28 5.04
C ILE A 221 -17.71 -12.48 4.57
N LYS A 222 -17.29 -13.07 3.43
CA LYS A 222 -17.88 -14.32 2.96
C LYS A 222 -17.46 -15.46 3.88
N VAL A 223 -18.40 -16.12 4.55
CA VAL A 223 -18.08 -17.26 5.41
C VAL A 223 -17.70 -18.49 4.58
N ARG A 224 -16.89 -19.37 5.16
CA ARG A 224 -16.47 -20.62 4.52
C ARG A 224 -17.65 -21.54 4.28
N ARG A 225 -17.59 -22.38 3.23
CA ARG A 225 -18.67 -23.31 2.88
C ARG A 225 -19.06 -24.25 4.02
N ASN A 226 -18.09 -24.67 4.82
CA ASN A 226 -18.28 -25.56 5.98
C ASN A 226 -18.51 -24.80 7.31
N ALA A 227 -18.69 -23.48 7.28
CA ALA A 227 -18.96 -22.70 8.48
C ALA A 227 -20.25 -23.16 9.16
N ARG A 228 -20.24 -23.25 10.51
CA ARG A 228 -21.38 -23.63 11.32
C ARG A 228 -21.57 -22.64 12.46
N VAL A 229 -22.79 -22.47 12.87
CA VAL A 229 -23.15 -21.75 14.10
C VAL A 229 -22.66 -22.58 15.29
N LYS A 230 -21.96 -21.95 16.23
CA LYS A 230 -21.48 -22.56 17.47
C LYS A 230 -21.59 -21.55 18.60
N LYS A 231 -21.88 -22.03 19.82
CA LYS A 231 -21.93 -21.17 21.02
C LYS A 231 -20.62 -20.46 21.31
N THR A 232 -19.49 -21.06 20.92
CA THR A 232 -18.13 -20.49 21.08
C THR A 232 -17.76 -19.46 20.03
N ASN A 233 -18.56 -19.29 18.98
CA ASN A 233 -18.31 -18.31 17.96
C ASN A 233 -18.75 -16.91 18.40
N HIS A 234 -18.09 -15.88 17.83
CA HIS A 234 -18.54 -14.50 17.97
C HIS A 234 -19.95 -14.32 17.37
N ILE A 235 -20.80 -13.51 18.01
CA ILE A 235 -22.20 -13.35 17.60
C ILE A 235 -22.36 -12.87 16.16
N LEU A 236 -21.56 -11.87 15.73
CA LEU A 236 -21.59 -11.35 14.36
C LEU A 236 -21.19 -12.41 13.32
N ARG A 237 -20.26 -13.32 13.69
CA ARG A 237 -19.91 -14.44 12.82
C ARG A 237 -21.07 -15.42 12.68
N ASN A 238 -21.73 -15.76 13.78
CA ASN A 238 -22.91 -16.64 13.74
C ASN A 238 -24.06 -16.05 12.92
N LEU A 239 -24.33 -14.76 13.07
CA LEU A 239 -25.32 -14.04 12.26
C LEU A 239 -24.95 -14.08 10.77
N SER A 240 -23.67 -13.83 10.43
CA SER A 240 -23.19 -13.93 9.05
C SER A 240 -23.35 -15.34 8.48
N VAL A 241 -23.11 -16.40 9.29
CA VAL A 241 -23.31 -17.79 8.87
C VAL A 241 -24.78 -18.06 8.59
N ILE A 242 -25.69 -17.65 9.48
CA ILE A 242 -27.14 -17.85 9.33
C ILE A 242 -27.62 -17.17 8.05
N PHE A 243 -27.32 -15.89 7.89
CA PHE A 243 -27.82 -15.09 6.77
C PHE A 243 -27.30 -15.62 5.42
N GLN A 244 -25.99 -15.91 5.32
CA GLN A 244 -25.39 -16.41 4.09
C GLN A 244 -25.81 -17.84 3.73
N LYS A 245 -26.13 -18.69 4.71
CA LYS A 245 -26.63 -20.03 4.45
C LYS A 245 -28.10 -20.04 4.02
N ASN A 246 -28.90 -19.12 4.52
CA ASN A 246 -30.31 -18.99 4.13
C ASN A 246 -30.40 -18.46 2.68
N ASN A 247 -29.76 -17.35 2.37
CA ASN A 247 -29.76 -16.76 1.02
C ASN A 247 -28.48 -15.99 0.73
N LEU A 248 -27.50 -16.67 0.13
CA LEU A 248 -26.20 -16.07 -0.21
C LEU A 248 -26.32 -14.93 -1.22
N LYS A 249 -27.27 -15.01 -2.16
CA LYS A 249 -27.47 -13.98 -3.20
C LYS A 249 -27.98 -12.69 -2.54
N GLU A 250 -29.05 -12.80 -1.78
CA GLU A 250 -29.64 -11.68 -1.05
C GLU A 250 -28.63 -11.01 -0.11
N TRP A 251 -27.83 -11.80 0.62
CA TRP A 251 -26.76 -11.25 1.44
C TRP A 251 -25.73 -10.47 0.61
N LYS A 252 -25.29 -11.01 -0.54
CA LYS A 252 -24.34 -10.30 -1.41
C LYS A 252 -24.90 -8.97 -1.91
N ASP A 253 -26.15 -8.94 -2.27
CA ASP A 253 -26.83 -7.76 -2.80
C ASP A 253 -27.01 -6.72 -1.68
N SER A 254 -27.46 -7.16 -0.48
CA SER A 254 -27.70 -6.26 0.67
C SER A 254 -26.44 -5.55 1.18
N VAL A 255 -25.29 -6.23 1.16
CA VAL A 255 -24.01 -5.61 1.57
C VAL A 255 -23.22 -5.01 0.39
N SER A 256 -23.68 -5.19 -0.86
CA SER A 256 -22.93 -4.84 -2.07
C SER A 256 -21.55 -5.52 -2.14
N TYR A 257 -21.52 -6.84 -1.89
CA TYR A 257 -20.29 -7.63 -1.74
C TYR A 257 -19.35 -7.57 -2.95
N GLY A 258 -19.85 -7.22 -4.14
CA GLY A 258 -19.06 -6.98 -5.34
C GLY A 258 -17.95 -5.94 -5.15
N LYS A 259 -18.11 -5.01 -4.21
CA LYS A 259 -17.09 -4.00 -3.89
C LYS A 259 -15.76 -4.60 -3.40
N ARG A 260 -15.73 -5.87 -2.93
CA ARG A 260 -14.51 -6.60 -2.59
C ARG A 260 -13.50 -6.67 -3.74
N TRP A 261 -13.99 -6.79 -4.98
CA TRP A 261 -13.13 -6.90 -6.18
C TRP A 261 -12.20 -5.72 -6.40
N ILE A 262 -12.42 -4.61 -5.71
CA ILE A 262 -11.55 -3.43 -5.80
C ILE A 262 -10.14 -3.75 -5.31
N ALA A 263 -9.98 -4.54 -4.25
CA ALA A 263 -8.66 -4.95 -3.78
C ALA A 263 -7.91 -5.80 -4.82
N GLU A 264 -8.61 -6.73 -5.50
CA GLU A 264 -8.03 -7.51 -6.59
C GLU A 264 -7.63 -6.63 -7.79
N THR A 265 -8.45 -5.63 -8.11
CA THR A 265 -8.13 -4.65 -9.17
C THR A 265 -6.87 -3.87 -8.83
N VAL A 266 -6.71 -3.42 -7.59
CA VAL A 266 -5.52 -2.71 -7.11
C VAL A 266 -4.28 -3.60 -7.23
N PHE A 267 -4.36 -4.86 -6.81
CA PHE A 267 -3.25 -5.80 -6.98
C PHE A 267 -2.89 -6.04 -8.45
N SER A 268 -3.88 -6.17 -9.31
CA SER A 268 -3.66 -6.30 -10.77
C SER A 268 -2.93 -5.07 -11.32
N CYS A 269 -3.32 -3.87 -10.92
CA CYS A 269 -2.65 -2.63 -11.31
C CYS A 269 -1.20 -2.59 -10.82
N ILE A 270 -0.96 -2.91 -9.54
CA ILE A 270 0.40 -2.95 -8.96
C ILE A 270 1.29 -3.93 -9.72
N LYS A 271 0.80 -5.16 -9.96
CA LYS A 271 1.56 -6.19 -10.66
C LYS A 271 1.85 -5.80 -12.11
N ARG A 272 0.89 -5.20 -12.79
CA ARG A 272 1.06 -4.74 -14.18
C ARG A 272 2.03 -3.58 -14.29
N THR A 273 2.00 -2.63 -13.34
CA THR A 273 2.84 -1.43 -13.38
C THR A 273 4.26 -1.71 -12.86
N PHE A 274 4.40 -2.48 -11.79
CA PHE A 274 5.66 -2.65 -11.07
C PHE A 274 6.24 -4.07 -11.15
N GLY A 275 5.60 -4.96 -11.90
CA GLY A 275 5.98 -6.36 -11.99
C GLY A 275 5.53 -7.21 -10.79
N GLU A 276 5.62 -8.53 -10.95
CA GLU A 276 5.17 -9.52 -9.97
C GLU A 276 6.26 -9.97 -8.99
N TYR A 277 7.37 -9.24 -8.92
CA TYR A 277 8.53 -9.62 -8.11
C TYR A 277 9.21 -8.40 -7.48
N VAL A 278 10.04 -8.68 -6.46
CA VAL A 278 10.91 -7.68 -5.84
C VAL A 278 12.36 -7.91 -6.28
N TYR A 279 13.12 -6.83 -6.42
CA TYR A 279 14.54 -6.86 -6.78
C TYR A 279 15.44 -6.97 -5.55
N SER A 280 14.94 -6.53 -4.41
CA SER A 280 15.68 -6.55 -3.16
C SER A 280 15.90 -7.99 -2.69
N VAL A 281 17.02 -8.23 -1.98
CA VAL A 281 17.42 -9.56 -1.50
C VAL A 281 17.19 -9.70 0.01
N ILE A 282 17.32 -8.62 0.76
CA ILE A 282 17.15 -8.59 2.23
C ILE A 282 15.69 -8.29 2.53
N LEU A 283 15.05 -9.04 3.43
CA LEU A 283 13.64 -8.93 3.78
C LEU A 283 13.22 -7.48 4.11
N LYS A 284 14.02 -6.76 4.91
CA LYS A 284 13.76 -5.36 5.23
C LYS A 284 13.66 -4.48 3.98
N ASN A 285 14.55 -4.69 3.01
CA ASN A 285 14.57 -3.93 1.77
C ASN A 285 13.45 -4.37 0.82
N MET A 286 13.02 -5.65 0.85
CA MET A 286 11.85 -6.14 0.12
C MET A 286 10.57 -5.45 0.61
N ILE A 287 10.42 -5.33 1.93
CA ILE A 287 9.30 -4.60 2.55
C ILE A 287 9.32 -3.14 2.09
N GLN A 288 10.49 -2.51 2.15
CA GLN A 288 10.66 -1.10 1.75
C GLN A 288 10.34 -0.90 0.25
N GLU A 289 10.75 -1.83 -0.60
CA GLU A 289 10.42 -1.81 -2.03
C GLU A 289 8.91 -1.90 -2.26
N MET A 290 8.20 -2.72 -1.50
CA MET A 290 6.74 -2.82 -1.60
C MET A 290 6.03 -1.56 -1.05
N MET A 291 6.56 -0.96 0.02
CA MET A 291 6.08 0.33 0.52
C MET A 291 6.22 1.43 -0.55
N LEU A 292 7.37 1.47 -1.22
CA LEU A 292 7.64 2.41 -2.31
C LEU A 292 6.67 2.22 -3.49
N LYS A 293 6.44 0.97 -3.91
CA LYS A 293 5.49 0.63 -5.00
C LYS A 293 4.06 1.04 -4.62
N ALA A 294 3.63 0.80 -3.38
CA ALA A 294 2.30 1.17 -2.90
C ALA A 294 2.12 2.69 -2.81
N SER A 295 3.12 3.41 -2.31
CA SER A 295 3.10 4.88 -2.25
C SER A 295 3.05 5.49 -3.65
N LEU A 296 3.87 4.98 -4.59
CA LEU A 296 3.83 5.43 -5.98
C LEU A 296 2.49 5.11 -6.65
N TYR A 297 1.92 3.92 -6.40
CA TYR A 297 0.60 3.57 -6.90
C TYR A 297 -0.44 4.63 -6.47
N ASN A 298 -0.45 5.00 -5.19
CA ASN A 298 -1.38 6.01 -4.68
C ASN A 298 -1.18 7.37 -5.37
N LYS A 299 0.06 7.80 -5.61
CA LYS A 299 0.34 9.04 -6.37
C LYS A 299 -0.19 8.96 -7.81
N LEU A 300 0.03 7.84 -8.50
CA LEU A 300 -0.39 7.69 -9.89
C LEU A 300 -1.91 7.65 -10.09
N ILE A 301 -2.69 7.22 -9.10
CA ILE A 301 -4.16 7.19 -9.20
C ILE A 301 -4.82 8.50 -8.79
N THR A 302 -4.08 9.41 -8.14
CA THR A 302 -4.59 10.73 -7.72
C THR A 302 -4.58 11.74 -8.87
N VAL A 303 -3.87 11.44 -9.93
CA VAL A 303 -3.71 12.23 -11.16
C VAL A 303 -4.53 11.62 -12.29
#